data_7ae893ff904fa61da34ee38c3903b2b5
#
_entry.id   7ae893ff904fa61da34ee38c3903b2b5
#
_cell.length_a   1.000
_cell.length_b   1.000
_cell.length_c   1.000
_cell.angle_alpha   90.00
_cell.angle_beta   90.00
_cell.angle_gamma   90.00
#
_symmetry.space_group_name_H-M   'P 1'
#
loop_
_entity.id
_entity.type
_entity.pdbx_description
1 polymer ?
#
loop_
_entity_poly.entity_id
_entity_poly.type
_entity_poly.pdbx_seq_one_letter_code
_entity_poly.pdbx_strand_id
1 'polypeptide(L)'
;DMAKESKSFFWASYADLMTSLFFVMLTLFIVVIIALNNARIDAIEQTAELQAKIDKADEINNATRELDTQHSQYFQYFPEFKKHKLAVTVNFRSGSADMNSLPSSTKEDLRTTGKILQDFIIKTTQSNPHIQYLLIIEGQASKDGYAYNYELSYQRALSLKKFWEDNGLNFNDKNCEVLICGSGDGRLSGTGLMRESKEVLNQRFLIHILPKPGKIGD
;
A
#
# COMPACT_ATOMS: atom_id res chain seq x y z
N ASP A 1 83.87 22.20 9.37
CA ASP A 1 83.20 20.91 8.93
C ASP A 1 81.97 20.52 9.71
N MET A 2 81.87 20.65 11.00
CA MET A 2 80.70 20.27 11.83
C MET A 2 79.39 21.01 11.46
N ALA A 3 79.45 22.23 11.01
CA ALA A 3 78.21 23.00 10.66
C ALA A 3 77.63 22.52 9.31
N LYS A 4 78.36 21.93 8.45
CA LYS A 4 77.90 21.42 7.13
C LYS A 4 77.30 20.03 7.28
N GLU A 5 77.78 19.20 8.18
CA GLU A 5 77.22 17.87 8.53
C GLU A 5 75.88 18.01 9.25
N SER A 6 75.70 18.95 10.18
CA SER A 6 74.50 19.16 10.89
C SER A 6 73.33 19.60 9.97
N LYS A 7 73.63 20.44 8.98
CA LYS A 7 72.59 20.83 7.96
C LYS A 7 72.22 19.68 7.05
N SER A 8 73.15 18.82 6.67
CA SER A 8 72.83 17.64 5.84
C SER A 8 71.97 16.64 6.58
N PHE A 9 72.21 16.40 7.86
CA PHE A 9 71.42 15.52 8.69
C PHE A 9 69.97 16.07 8.91
N PHE A 10 69.78 17.38 9.11
CA PHE A 10 68.50 18.01 9.23
C PHE A 10 67.63 17.86 7.98
N TRP A 11 68.20 18.06 6.81
CA TRP A 11 67.53 17.91 5.54
C TRP A 11 67.13 16.46 5.25
N ALA A 12 67.90 15.51 5.58
CA ALA A 12 67.60 14.07 5.44
C ALA A 12 66.48 13.67 6.36
N SER A 13 66.48 14.10 7.63
CA SER A 13 65.40 13.84 8.59
C SER A 13 64.08 14.51 8.21
N TYR A 14 64.15 15.72 7.68
CA TYR A 14 62.97 16.45 7.17
C TYR A 14 62.38 15.78 5.94
N ALA A 15 63.20 15.31 4.99
CA ALA A 15 62.76 14.58 3.82
C ALA A 15 62.06 13.26 4.18
N ASP A 16 62.60 12.53 5.14
CA ASP A 16 62.02 11.28 5.64
C ASP A 16 60.67 11.51 6.30
N LEU A 17 60.56 12.53 7.14
CA LEU A 17 59.30 12.93 7.77
C LEU A 17 58.24 13.32 6.73
N MET A 18 58.60 14.09 5.72
CA MET A 18 57.71 14.51 4.65
C MET A 18 57.26 13.31 3.78
N THR A 19 58.19 12.40 3.50
CA THR A 19 57.89 11.20 2.73
C THR A 19 56.93 10.26 3.49
N SER A 20 57.18 10.07 4.77
CA SER A 20 56.30 9.24 5.60
C SER A 20 54.87 9.85 5.75
N LEU A 21 54.80 11.19 5.92
CA LEU A 21 53.54 11.90 5.96
C LEU A 21 52.78 11.77 4.62
N PHE A 22 53.49 11.87 3.50
CA PHE A 22 52.93 11.70 2.16
C PHE A 22 52.32 10.29 1.99
N PHE A 23 53.01 9.21 2.42
CA PHE A 23 52.47 7.87 2.33
C PHE A 23 51.30 7.65 3.26
N VAL A 24 51.28 8.23 4.45
CA VAL A 24 50.11 8.19 5.34
C VAL A 24 48.91 8.87 4.69
N MET A 25 49.08 10.05 4.13
CA MET A 25 48.00 10.77 3.40
C MET A 25 47.56 10.00 2.19
N LEU A 26 48.45 9.40 1.42
CA LEU A 26 48.09 8.60 0.24
C LEU A 26 47.27 7.35 0.63
N THR A 27 47.67 6.64 1.68
CA THR A 27 46.95 5.48 2.17
C THR A 27 45.54 5.85 2.68
N LEU A 28 45.42 6.94 3.44
CA LEU A 28 44.12 7.45 3.88
C LEU A 28 43.24 7.84 2.70
N PHE A 29 43.81 8.47 1.69
CA PHE A 29 43.07 8.85 0.48
C PHE A 29 42.53 7.62 -0.27
N ILE A 30 43.35 6.57 -0.42
CA ILE A 30 42.92 5.31 -1.04
C ILE A 30 41.77 4.67 -0.23
N VAL A 31 41.90 4.61 1.09
CA VAL A 31 40.86 4.05 1.98
C VAL A 31 39.54 4.83 1.83
N VAL A 32 39.59 6.16 1.80
CA VAL A 32 38.43 7.01 1.62
C VAL A 32 37.79 6.77 0.25
N ILE A 33 38.59 6.65 -0.81
CA ILE A 33 38.04 6.36 -2.16
C ILE A 33 37.32 5.01 -2.18
N ILE A 34 37.93 3.97 -1.59
CA ILE A 34 37.29 2.64 -1.52
C ILE A 34 35.99 2.71 -0.73
N ALA A 35 35.99 3.37 0.43
CA ALA A 35 34.82 3.52 1.27
C ALA A 35 33.68 4.28 0.53
N LEU A 36 33.99 5.38 -0.16
CA LEU A 36 33.04 6.16 -0.95
C LEU A 36 32.50 5.34 -2.13
N ASN A 37 33.35 4.57 -2.81
CA ASN A 37 32.91 3.75 -3.93
C ASN A 37 31.96 2.64 -3.47
N ASN A 38 32.25 1.97 -2.36
CA ASN A 38 31.35 0.96 -1.78
C ASN A 38 30.01 1.59 -1.36
N ALA A 39 30.05 2.70 -0.63
CA ALA A 39 28.82 3.42 -0.24
C ALA A 39 27.98 3.87 -1.45
N ARG A 40 28.65 4.24 -2.56
CA ARG A 40 27.95 4.58 -3.80
C ARG A 40 27.29 3.37 -4.46
N ILE A 41 27.96 2.22 -4.48
CA ILE A 41 27.41 0.97 -5.02
C ILE A 41 26.18 0.57 -4.21
N ASP A 42 26.29 0.54 -2.88
CA ASP A 42 25.18 0.21 -1.98
C ASP A 42 23.98 1.17 -2.17
N ALA A 43 24.24 2.47 -2.32
CA ALA A 43 23.19 3.46 -2.57
C ALA A 43 22.51 3.26 -3.94
N ILE A 44 23.25 2.90 -4.98
CA ILE A 44 22.69 2.59 -6.30
C ILE A 44 21.81 1.34 -6.24
N GLU A 45 22.26 0.30 -5.56
CA GLU A 45 21.48 -0.94 -5.39
C GLU A 45 20.18 -0.70 -4.63
N GLN A 46 20.26 0.03 -3.51
CA GLN A 46 19.07 0.41 -2.74
C GLN A 46 18.09 1.27 -3.55
N THR A 47 18.58 2.22 -4.35
CA THR A 47 17.71 3.05 -5.20
C THR A 47 17.06 2.24 -6.31
N ALA A 48 17.77 1.30 -6.91
CA ALA A 48 17.21 0.41 -7.93
C ALA A 48 16.13 -0.52 -7.34
N GLU A 49 16.35 -1.05 -6.14
CA GLU A 49 15.36 -1.87 -5.44
C GLU A 49 14.10 -1.06 -5.09
N LEU A 50 14.26 0.16 -4.57
CA LEU A 50 13.15 1.06 -4.27
C LEU A 50 12.37 1.43 -5.54
N GLN A 51 13.05 1.72 -6.64
CA GLN A 51 12.40 2.03 -7.91
C GLN A 51 11.59 0.84 -8.42
N ALA A 52 12.14 -0.38 -8.37
CA ALA A 52 11.41 -1.59 -8.76
C ALA A 52 10.14 -1.81 -7.91
N LYS A 53 10.20 -1.50 -6.61
CA LYS A 53 9.02 -1.55 -5.72
C LYS A 53 7.97 -0.50 -6.09
N ILE A 54 8.39 0.71 -6.45
CA ILE A 54 7.50 1.79 -6.89
C ILE A 54 6.84 1.39 -8.21
N ASP A 55 7.61 0.96 -9.21
CA ASP A 55 7.10 0.56 -10.53
C ASP A 55 6.07 -0.57 -10.39
N LYS A 56 6.33 -1.52 -9.48
CA LYS A 56 5.40 -2.60 -9.19
C LYS A 56 4.12 -2.14 -8.50
N ALA A 57 4.23 -1.20 -7.57
CA ALA A 57 3.07 -0.59 -6.92
C ALA A 57 2.21 0.19 -7.94
N ASP A 58 2.84 0.88 -8.88
CA ASP A 58 2.15 1.60 -9.94
C ASP A 58 1.48 0.66 -10.95
N GLU A 59 2.12 -0.46 -11.30
CA GLU A 59 1.50 -1.53 -12.12
C GLU A 59 0.22 -2.04 -11.45
N ILE A 60 0.26 -2.33 -10.14
CA ILE A 60 -0.92 -2.79 -9.38
C ILE A 60 -2.00 -1.71 -9.34
N ASN A 61 -1.62 -0.45 -9.08
CA ASN A 61 -2.57 0.66 -9.08
C ASN A 61 -3.23 0.83 -10.46
N ASN A 62 -2.48 0.67 -11.53
CA ASN A 62 -3.02 0.74 -12.89
C ASN A 62 -3.94 -0.45 -13.19
N ALA A 63 -3.56 -1.67 -12.79
CA ALA A 63 -4.42 -2.84 -12.92
C ALA A 63 -5.75 -2.67 -12.16
N THR A 64 -5.71 -2.10 -10.95
CA THR A 64 -6.94 -1.84 -10.18
C THR A 64 -7.85 -0.78 -10.83
N ARG A 65 -7.29 0.17 -11.59
CA ARG A 65 -8.08 1.14 -12.38
C ARG A 65 -8.84 0.49 -13.55
N GLU A 66 -8.35 -0.65 -14.08
CA GLU A 66 -9.08 -1.40 -15.10
C GLU A 66 -10.43 -1.90 -14.60
N LEU A 67 -10.56 -2.16 -13.30
CA LEU A 67 -11.82 -2.56 -12.68
C LEU A 67 -12.92 -1.51 -12.88
N ASP A 68 -12.57 -0.24 -12.70
CA ASP A 68 -13.47 0.89 -12.95
C ASP A 68 -13.77 1.05 -14.45
N THR A 69 -12.76 0.95 -15.30
CA THR A 69 -12.92 1.14 -16.74
C THR A 69 -13.80 0.06 -17.39
N GLN A 70 -13.61 -1.21 -16.99
CA GLN A 70 -14.35 -2.34 -17.55
C GLN A 70 -15.73 -2.56 -16.89
N HIS A 71 -15.88 -2.13 -15.64
CA HIS A 71 -17.05 -2.39 -14.80
C HIS A 71 -17.56 -1.14 -14.08
N SER A 72 -17.56 0.02 -14.77
CA SER A 72 -17.94 1.32 -14.23
C SER A 72 -19.36 1.38 -13.65
N GLN A 73 -20.26 0.47 -14.05
CA GLN A 73 -21.58 0.31 -13.47
C GLN A 73 -21.57 -0.24 -12.04
N TYR A 74 -20.48 -0.93 -11.63
CA TYR A 74 -20.37 -1.57 -10.32
C TYR A 74 -19.28 -0.97 -9.45
N PHE A 75 -18.23 -0.37 -10.04
CA PHE A 75 -17.11 0.21 -9.33
C PHE A 75 -16.86 1.63 -9.81
N GLN A 76 -16.50 2.50 -8.89
CA GLN A 76 -16.02 3.85 -9.16
C GLN A 76 -14.72 4.06 -8.40
N TYR A 77 -13.62 4.27 -9.12
CA TYR A 77 -12.32 4.53 -8.53
C TYR A 77 -12.12 5.99 -8.17
N PHE A 78 -11.57 6.23 -6.99
CA PHE A 78 -11.20 7.56 -6.51
C PHE A 78 -9.68 7.63 -6.32
N PRO A 79 -8.95 8.20 -7.30
CA PRO A 79 -7.48 8.22 -7.29
C PRO A 79 -6.90 8.92 -6.06
N GLU A 80 -7.55 9.97 -5.59
CA GLU A 80 -7.13 10.74 -4.42
C GLU A 80 -7.08 9.87 -3.15
N PHE A 81 -8.02 8.94 -3.01
CA PHE A 81 -8.13 8.07 -1.84
C PHE A 81 -7.60 6.65 -2.11
N LYS A 82 -7.23 6.33 -3.35
CA LYS A 82 -6.85 4.98 -3.80
C LYS A 82 -7.88 3.91 -3.40
N LYS A 83 -9.15 4.24 -3.54
CA LYS A 83 -10.29 3.41 -3.12
C LYS A 83 -11.27 3.23 -4.26
N HIS A 84 -11.92 2.07 -4.29
CA HIS A 84 -13.09 1.83 -5.13
C HIS A 84 -14.37 1.92 -4.27
N LYS A 85 -15.32 2.70 -4.72
CA LYS A 85 -16.68 2.68 -4.20
C LYS A 85 -17.47 1.63 -4.97
N LEU A 86 -18.19 0.76 -4.27
CA LEU A 86 -19.23 -0.04 -4.91
C LEU A 86 -20.36 0.90 -5.32
N ALA A 87 -20.68 0.92 -6.62
CA ALA A 87 -21.75 1.74 -7.17
C ALA A 87 -23.16 1.19 -6.86
N VAL A 88 -23.22 0.04 -6.20
CA VAL A 88 -24.48 -0.57 -5.75
C VAL A 88 -25.05 0.22 -4.59
N THR A 89 -26.28 0.73 -4.77
CA THR A 89 -27.00 1.42 -3.70
C THR A 89 -27.53 0.39 -2.70
N VAL A 90 -27.07 0.46 -1.46
CA VAL A 90 -27.48 -0.46 -0.41
C VAL A 90 -28.26 0.29 0.67
N ASN A 91 -29.55 0.03 0.75
CA ASN A 91 -30.43 0.67 1.73
C ASN A 91 -30.80 -0.33 2.84
N PHE A 92 -29.98 -0.37 3.88
CA PHE A 92 -30.31 -1.12 5.09
C PHE A 92 -31.42 -0.42 5.89
N ARG A 93 -32.21 -1.20 6.61
CA ARG A 93 -33.07 -0.66 7.66
C ARG A 93 -32.23 0.05 8.73
N SER A 94 -32.82 1.03 9.39
CA SER A 94 -32.15 1.75 10.48
C SER A 94 -31.61 0.78 11.52
N GLY A 95 -30.35 0.94 11.93
CA GLY A 95 -29.68 0.08 12.91
C GLY A 95 -29.44 -1.37 12.46
N SER A 96 -29.65 -1.72 11.19
CA SER A 96 -29.55 -3.10 10.70
C SER A 96 -28.34 -3.28 9.77
N ALA A 97 -27.77 -4.49 9.83
CA ALA A 97 -26.77 -5.03 8.91
C ALA A 97 -27.28 -6.32 8.21
N ASP A 98 -28.58 -6.59 8.29
CA ASP A 98 -29.16 -7.83 7.76
C ASP A 98 -29.29 -7.79 6.23
N MET A 99 -28.47 -8.60 5.56
CA MET A 99 -28.47 -8.74 4.10
C MET A 99 -29.76 -9.35 3.56
N ASN A 100 -30.49 -10.14 4.36
CA ASN A 100 -31.74 -10.75 3.94
C ASN A 100 -32.85 -9.71 3.75
N SER A 101 -32.76 -8.58 4.45
CA SER A 101 -33.69 -7.48 4.37
C SER A 101 -33.56 -6.65 3.08
N LEU A 102 -32.51 -6.87 2.30
CA LEU A 102 -32.25 -6.15 1.05
C LEU A 102 -33.12 -6.71 -0.11
N PRO A 103 -33.51 -5.85 -1.07
CA PRO A 103 -34.16 -6.28 -2.29
C PRO A 103 -33.38 -7.35 -3.06
N SER A 104 -34.05 -8.25 -3.75
CA SER A 104 -33.42 -9.30 -4.55
C SER A 104 -32.50 -8.73 -5.63
N SER A 105 -32.88 -7.59 -6.26
CA SER A 105 -32.05 -6.89 -7.24
C SER A 105 -30.72 -6.41 -6.62
N THR A 106 -30.78 -5.78 -5.44
CA THR A 106 -29.57 -5.33 -4.73
C THR A 106 -28.65 -6.50 -4.38
N LYS A 107 -29.23 -7.64 -3.94
CA LYS A 107 -28.46 -8.86 -3.65
C LYS A 107 -27.80 -9.43 -4.89
N GLU A 108 -28.47 -9.38 -6.05
CA GLU A 108 -27.90 -9.83 -7.32
C GLU A 108 -26.76 -8.92 -7.78
N ASP A 109 -26.93 -7.59 -7.66
CA ASP A 109 -25.86 -6.64 -7.96
C ASP A 109 -24.65 -6.86 -7.05
N LEU A 110 -24.85 -7.10 -5.75
CA LEU A 110 -23.77 -7.40 -4.80
C LEU A 110 -23.10 -8.76 -5.10
N ARG A 111 -23.83 -9.75 -5.58
CA ARG A 111 -23.26 -11.02 -6.04
C ARG A 111 -22.40 -10.82 -7.28
N THR A 112 -22.89 -10.07 -8.24
CA THR A 112 -22.19 -9.74 -9.49
C THR A 112 -20.92 -8.97 -9.20
N THR A 113 -20.97 -7.95 -8.33
CA THR A 113 -19.76 -7.20 -7.92
C THR A 113 -18.73 -8.10 -7.23
N GLY A 114 -19.18 -9.02 -6.37
CA GLY A 114 -18.31 -9.98 -5.72
C GLY A 114 -17.61 -10.90 -6.72
N LYS A 115 -18.33 -11.39 -7.74
CA LYS A 115 -17.76 -12.23 -8.80
C LYS A 115 -16.72 -11.48 -9.62
N ILE A 116 -17.03 -10.27 -10.07
CA ILE A 116 -16.08 -9.42 -10.80
C ILE A 116 -14.80 -9.19 -9.98
N LEU A 117 -14.96 -8.90 -8.69
CA LEU A 117 -13.84 -8.67 -7.78
C LEU A 117 -13.00 -9.95 -7.59
N GLN A 118 -13.64 -11.11 -7.47
CA GLN A 118 -12.96 -12.39 -7.36
C GLN A 118 -12.16 -12.71 -8.63
N ASP A 119 -12.77 -12.57 -9.80
CA ASP A 119 -12.13 -12.81 -11.10
C ASP A 119 -10.93 -11.86 -11.29
N PHE A 120 -11.08 -10.60 -10.90
CA PHE A 120 -9.99 -9.62 -10.91
C PHE A 120 -8.83 -10.03 -9.99
N ILE A 121 -9.11 -10.44 -8.75
CA ILE A 121 -8.07 -10.87 -7.79
C ILE A 121 -7.35 -12.11 -8.33
N ILE A 122 -8.08 -13.10 -8.85
CA ILE A 122 -7.48 -14.31 -9.43
C ILE A 122 -6.56 -13.93 -10.59
N LYS A 123 -7.02 -13.10 -11.53
CA LYS A 123 -6.22 -12.64 -12.67
C LYS A 123 -4.96 -11.92 -12.21
N THR A 124 -5.09 -11.02 -11.24
CA THR A 124 -3.97 -10.19 -10.77
C THR A 124 -2.95 -11.01 -9.98
N THR A 125 -3.39 -11.98 -9.17
CA THR A 125 -2.49 -12.89 -8.44
C THR A 125 -1.79 -13.88 -9.36
N GLN A 126 -2.45 -14.33 -10.43
CA GLN A 126 -1.81 -15.18 -11.45
C GLN A 126 -0.74 -14.41 -12.23
N SER A 127 -0.98 -13.16 -12.58
CA SER A 127 -0.01 -12.29 -13.26
C SER A 127 1.17 -11.91 -12.37
N ASN A 128 0.97 -11.92 -11.05
CA ASN A 128 1.93 -11.47 -10.05
C ASN A 128 2.02 -12.46 -8.87
N PRO A 129 2.51 -13.71 -9.09
CA PRO A 129 2.45 -14.77 -8.08
C PRO A 129 3.29 -14.51 -6.81
N HIS A 130 4.26 -13.58 -6.89
CA HIS A 130 5.12 -13.18 -5.76
C HIS A 130 4.53 -12.03 -4.94
N ILE A 131 3.41 -11.45 -5.38
CA ILE A 131 2.78 -10.34 -4.66
C ILE A 131 1.61 -10.88 -3.84
N GLN A 132 1.59 -10.52 -2.57
CA GLN A 132 0.42 -10.71 -1.73
C GLN A 132 -0.43 -9.45 -1.73
N TYR A 133 -1.74 -9.63 -1.83
CA TYR A 133 -2.72 -8.55 -1.84
C TYR A 133 -3.48 -8.47 -0.51
N LEU A 134 -3.87 -7.26 -0.18
CA LEU A 134 -4.77 -6.98 0.92
C LEU A 134 -6.07 -6.42 0.33
N LEU A 135 -7.15 -7.17 0.48
CA LEU A 135 -8.50 -6.72 0.15
C LEU A 135 -9.16 -6.20 1.42
N ILE A 136 -9.46 -4.90 1.47
CA ILE A 136 -10.17 -4.31 2.60
C ILE A 136 -11.60 -4.02 2.18
N ILE A 137 -12.55 -4.57 2.93
CA ILE A 137 -13.97 -4.26 2.80
C ILE A 137 -14.32 -3.26 3.91
N GLU A 138 -14.53 -2.02 3.52
CA GLU A 138 -14.88 -0.94 4.44
C GLU A 138 -16.37 -0.63 4.36
N GLY A 139 -17.05 -0.69 5.51
CA GLY A 139 -18.41 -0.19 5.63
C GLY A 139 -18.42 1.26 6.11
N GLN A 140 -19.33 2.04 5.55
CA GLN A 140 -19.62 3.41 6.00
C GLN A 140 -21.06 3.53 6.49
N ALA A 141 -21.31 4.51 7.37
CA ALA A 141 -22.61 4.86 7.88
C ALA A 141 -22.89 6.36 7.65
N SER A 142 -24.17 6.73 7.61
CA SER A 142 -24.58 8.13 7.59
C SER A 142 -24.34 8.81 8.94
N LYS A 143 -24.14 10.10 8.92
CA LYS A 143 -24.02 10.95 10.11
C LYS A 143 -25.41 11.34 10.58
N ASP A 144 -26.08 10.43 11.27
CA ASP A 144 -27.46 10.55 11.73
C ASP A 144 -27.61 10.65 13.26
N GLY A 145 -26.48 10.77 13.97
CA GLY A 145 -26.46 10.83 15.43
C GLY A 145 -26.55 9.50 16.15
N TYR A 146 -26.65 8.38 15.42
CA TYR A 146 -26.63 7.06 16.03
C TYR A 146 -25.30 6.76 16.72
N ALA A 147 -25.35 6.37 17.99
CA ALA A 147 -24.12 6.23 18.81
C ALA A 147 -23.20 5.10 18.33
N TYR A 148 -23.77 4.06 17.71
CA TYR A 148 -23.05 2.84 17.29
C TYR A 148 -22.79 2.78 15.79
N ASN A 149 -22.59 3.92 15.14
CA ASN A 149 -22.34 3.97 13.69
C ASN A 149 -21.06 3.23 13.29
N TYR A 150 -20.03 3.15 14.17
CA TYR A 150 -18.81 2.40 13.89
C TYR A 150 -19.03 0.91 13.91
N GLU A 151 -19.69 0.40 14.93
CA GLU A 151 -20.05 -1.00 15.06
C GLU A 151 -21.00 -1.44 13.91
N LEU A 152 -21.98 -0.61 13.61
CA LEU A 152 -22.92 -0.86 12.54
C LEU A 152 -22.24 -0.94 11.17
N SER A 153 -21.34 -0.02 10.89
CA SER A 153 -20.59 -0.01 9.64
C SER A 153 -19.68 -1.24 9.50
N TYR A 154 -19.02 -1.65 10.58
CA TYR A 154 -18.25 -2.90 10.63
C TYR A 154 -19.14 -4.12 10.41
N GLN A 155 -20.29 -4.21 11.09
CA GLN A 155 -21.25 -5.31 10.94
C GLN A 155 -21.78 -5.40 9.50
N ARG A 156 -22.04 -4.27 8.84
CA ARG A 156 -22.43 -4.25 7.42
C ARG A 156 -21.34 -4.80 6.52
N ALA A 157 -20.10 -4.40 6.70
CA ALA A 157 -18.97 -4.92 5.94
C ALA A 157 -18.77 -6.44 6.18
N LEU A 158 -18.90 -6.89 7.42
CA LEU A 158 -18.86 -8.31 7.78
C LEU A 158 -20.00 -9.09 7.13
N SER A 159 -21.20 -8.53 7.11
CA SER A 159 -22.36 -9.15 6.47
C SER A 159 -22.19 -9.25 4.96
N LEU A 160 -21.57 -8.28 4.30
CA LEU A 160 -21.24 -8.36 2.87
C LEU A 160 -20.23 -9.49 2.61
N LYS A 161 -19.16 -9.59 3.41
CA LYS A 161 -18.19 -10.68 3.28
C LYS A 161 -18.86 -12.04 3.41
N LYS A 162 -19.68 -12.24 4.47
CA LYS A 162 -20.41 -13.50 4.68
C LYS A 162 -21.37 -13.79 3.52
N PHE A 163 -22.08 -12.78 3.04
CA PHE A 163 -22.98 -12.93 1.89
C PHE A 163 -22.22 -13.42 0.66
N TRP A 164 -21.02 -12.92 0.40
CA TRP A 164 -20.19 -13.40 -0.69
C TRP A 164 -19.74 -14.85 -0.47
N GLU A 165 -19.27 -15.19 0.73
CA GLU A 165 -18.86 -16.56 1.08
C GLU A 165 -20.02 -17.57 0.96
N ASP A 166 -21.20 -17.21 1.44
CA ASP A 166 -22.43 -18.03 1.31
C ASP A 166 -22.86 -18.24 -0.14
N ASN A 167 -22.45 -17.35 -1.05
CA ASN A 167 -22.65 -17.46 -2.48
C ASN A 167 -21.45 -18.07 -3.24
N GLY A 168 -20.52 -18.70 -2.54
CA GLY A 168 -19.36 -19.38 -3.11
C GLY A 168 -18.20 -18.46 -3.54
N LEU A 169 -18.22 -17.18 -3.15
CA LEU A 169 -17.19 -16.21 -3.46
C LEU A 169 -16.20 -16.14 -2.30
N ASN A 170 -15.04 -16.76 -2.45
CA ASN A 170 -13.98 -16.75 -1.45
C ASN A 170 -12.79 -15.94 -1.96
N PHE A 171 -12.35 -14.95 -1.17
CA PHE A 171 -11.23 -14.06 -1.48
C PHE A 171 -9.96 -14.41 -0.69
N ASN A 172 -10.08 -15.21 0.39
CA ASN A 172 -8.93 -15.65 1.15
C ASN A 172 -8.19 -16.74 0.38
N ASP A 173 -7.06 -16.37 -0.20
CA ASP A 173 -6.15 -17.27 -0.87
C ASP A 173 -4.72 -16.99 -0.37
N LYS A 174 -3.76 -17.83 -0.77
CA LYS A 174 -2.33 -17.66 -0.43
C LYS A 174 -1.81 -16.28 -0.75
N ASN A 175 -2.34 -15.65 -1.80
CA ASN A 175 -1.92 -14.37 -2.31
C ASN A 175 -2.88 -13.21 -2.02
N CYS A 176 -4.00 -13.46 -1.32
CA CYS A 176 -4.95 -12.41 -0.94
C CYS A 176 -5.42 -12.61 0.50
N GLU A 177 -5.27 -11.58 1.32
CA GLU A 177 -5.80 -11.51 2.68
C GLU A 177 -6.97 -10.54 2.71
N VAL A 178 -8.06 -10.91 3.38
CA VAL A 178 -9.24 -10.05 3.50
C VAL A 178 -9.30 -9.44 4.89
N LEU A 179 -9.37 -8.10 4.93
CA LEU A 179 -9.67 -7.34 6.13
C LEU A 179 -11.04 -6.69 6.05
N ILE A 180 -11.69 -6.59 7.19
CA ILE A 180 -12.97 -5.92 7.33
C ILE A 180 -12.80 -4.75 8.28
N CYS A 181 -13.29 -3.58 7.89
CA CYS A 181 -13.29 -2.42 8.74
C CYS A 181 -14.61 -1.64 8.66
N GLY A 182 -14.89 -0.86 9.70
CA GLY A 182 -15.99 0.08 9.75
C GLY A 182 -15.45 1.47 10.02
N SER A 183 -15.75 2.43 9.16
CA SER A 183 -15.37 3.83 9.33
C SER A 183 -16.48 4.69 9.93
N GLY A 184 -17.60 4.07 10.27
CA GLY A 184 -18.73 4.73 10.90
C GLY A 184 -19.23 5.92 10.11
N ASP A 185 -19.51 6.99 10.82
CA ASP A 185 -19.89 8.29 10.25
C ASP A 185 -18.70 9.26 10.07
N GLY A 186 -17.48 8.76 10.25
CA GLY A 186 -16.24 9.51 10.06
C GLY A 186 -15.86 10.47 11.20
N ARG A 187 -16.58 10.48 12.32
CA ARG A 187 -16.28 11.40 13.43
C ARG A 187 -14.98 11.09 14.17
N LEU A 188 -14.63 9.79 14.30
CA LEU A 188 -13.50 9.34 15.12
C LEU A 188 -12.27 8.98 14.28
N SER A 189 -12.42 8.78 12.97
CA SER A 189 -11.33 8.37 12.10
C SER A 189 -11.07 9.42 11.02
N GLY A 190 -9.84 9.56 10.61
CA GLY A 190 -9.45 10.40 9.46
C GLY A 190 -10.05 9.94 8.12
N THR A 191 -10.83 8.87 8.11
CA THR A 191 -11.51 8.33 6.93
C THR A 191 -12.71 9.15 6.48
N GLY A 192 -13.07 10.21 7.22
CA GLY A 192 -14.01 11.24 6.79
C GLY A 192 -13.65 11.90 5.46
N LEU A 193 -12.44 11.65 4.95
CA LEU A 193 -11.95 12.22 3.69
C LEU A 193 -12.79 11.80 2.48
N MET A 194 -13.35 10.58 2.43
CA MET A 194 -14.19 10.11 1.34
C MET A 194 -15.64 10.05 1.76
N ARG A 195 -16.29 11.21 1.82
CA ARG A 195 -17.71 11.31 2.15
C ARG A 195 -18.45 12.17 1.13
N GLU A 196 -19.68 11.77 0.85
CA GLU A 196 -20.62 12.58 0.06
C GLU A 196 -21.24 13.66 0.95
N SER A 197 -21.57 14.81 0.37
CA SER A 197 -22.28 15.87 1.06
C SER A 197 -23.71 15.44 1.50
N LYS A 198 -24.35 14.58 0.71
CA LYS A 198 -25.64 13.99 1.02
C LYS A 198 -25.46 12.73 1.87
N GLU A 199 -25.77 12.81 3.16
CA GLU A 199 -25.44 11.77 4.14
C GLU A 199 -26.01 10.38 3.84
N VAL A 200 -27.19 10.28 3.22
CA VAL A 200 -27.77 8.99 2.84
C VAL A 200 -26.86 8.20 1.87
N LEU A 201 -26.07 8.88 1.06
CA LEU A 201 -25.12 8.25 0.13
C LEU A 201 -23.87 7.71 0.81
N ASN A 202 -23.68 8.00 2.10
CA ASN A 202 -22.59 7.46 2.90
C ASN A 202 -22.90 6.09 3.52
N GLN A 203 -24.13 5.58 3.35
CA GLN A 203 -24.46 4.18 3.66
C GLN A 203 -24.00 3.29 2.51
N ARG A 204 -22.72 2.93 2.51
CA ARG A 204 -22.09 2.26 1.36
C ARG A 204 -20.92 1.37 1.77
N PHE A 205 -20.44 0.62 0.79
CA PHE A 205 -19.19 -0.12 0.90
C PHE A 205 -18.10 0.52 0.06
N LEU A 206 -16.88 0.51 0.60
CA LEU A 206 -15.66 0.87 -0.10
C LEU A 206 -14.75 -0.36 -0.14
N ILE A 207 -14.10 -0.55 -1.26
CA ILE A 207 -13.18 -1.65 -1.49
C ILE A 207 -11.80 -1.07 -1.74
N HIS A 208 -10.81 -1.58 -1.01
CA HIS A 208 -9.42 -1.24 -1.23
C HIS A 208 -8.68 -2.51 -1.63
N ILE A 209 -7.90 -2.43 -2.68
CA ILE A 209 -7.01 -3.51 -3.12
C ILE A 209 -5.61 -2.93 -3.08
N LEU A 210 -4.80 -3.46 -2.19
CA LEU A 210 -3.45 -2.96 -1.93
C LEU A 210 -2.45 -4.13 -1.99
N PRO A 211 -1.21 -3.90 -2.46
CA PRO A 211 -0.15 -4.85 -2.20
C PRO A 211 0.10 -4.91 -0.69
N LYS A 212 0.28 -6.11 -0.15
CA LYS A 212 0.55 -6.30 1.28
C LYS A 212 1.94 -5.72 1.61
N PRO A 213 2.06 -4.78 2.56
CA PRO A 213 3.34 -4.20 2.93
C PRO A 213 4.33 -5.26 3.42
N GLY A 214 5.61 -5.16 3.01
CA GLY A 214 6.71 -6.00 3.49
C GLY A 214 6.91 -7.34 2.75
N LYS A 215 6.15 -7.62 1.69
CA LYS A 215 6.31 -8.82 0.86
C LYS A 215 6.28 -8.52 -0.63
N ILE A 216 6.94 -7.46 -1.03
CA ILE A 216 7.20 -7.15 -2.44
C ILE A 216 8.61 -7.64 -2.74
N GLY A 217 8.69 -8.84 -3.33
CA GLY A 217 9.92 -9.43 -3.85
C GLY A 217 10.83 -10.06 -2.76
N ASP A 218 10.55 -11.29 -2.39
CA ASP A 218 11.57 -12.28 -2.00
C ASP A 218 11.84 -13.16 -3.21
#